data_7bec9026839105eeac409bea4537c135
#
_entry.id   7bec9026839105eeac409bea4537c135
#
_cell.length_a   1.000
_cell.length_b   1.000
_cell.length_c   1.000
_cell.angle_alpha   90.00
_cell.angle_beta   90.00
_cell.angle_gamma   90.00
#
_symmetry.space_group_name_H-M   'P 1'
#
loop_
_entity.id
_entity.type
_entity.pdbx_description
1 polymer ?
#
loop_
_entity_poly.entity_id
_entity_poly.type
_entity_poly.pdbx_seq_one_letter_code
_entity_poly.pdbx_strand_id
1 'polypeptide(L)'
;MATLISPGVSISVSDESFYAAAGAGSVPLIVIATAQDKKAPDGTTTASYTTSATAGKLYQITSQRELLQNFGNPVFKTSGSTPLHGNEQNEYGLMAAYSFLGIANRAYVLRADIDINELSASATAPTKDPANGAYWLDTSLTSWGLKRYESNAWVLKTLKKPGATEVDSNGDPKAAFGVTGDFCVSYYNSTGATKSTITFYEKIANVWRKIGSSAWSSAVSGSAGDFQFATHLTIPTTKSGGGGLTTGDIFLQETTPNNGSNIVVKEFSTTTSAFSIENI
;
A
#
# COMPACT_ATOMS: atom_id res chain seq x y z
N MET A 1 9.64 -20.77 66.88
CA MET A 1 8.51 -19.94 67.37
C MET A 1 8.98 -19.02 68.47
N ALA A 2 8.95 -17.75 68.27
CA ALA A 2 9.24 -16.77 69.33
C ALA A 2 8.00 -16.65 70.21
N THR A 3 8.11 -17.03 71.50
CA THR A 3 7.06 -16.85 72.51
C THR A 3 7.04 -15.40 72.96
N LEU A 4 5.95 -14.69 72.66
CA LEU A 4 5.69 -13.33 73.16
C LEU A 4 5.40 -13.40 74.67
N ILE A 5 6.21 -12.72 75.51
CA ILE A 5 6.09 -12.69 76.95
C ILE A 5 5.21 -11.50 77.48
N SER A 6 4.77 -10.66 76.57
CA SER A 6 3.85 -9.55 76.85
C SER A 6 2.88 -9.29 75.73
N PRO A 7 1.72 -8.64 75.94
CA PRO A 7 0.79 -8.36 74.84
C PRO A 7 1.49 -7.49 73.79
N GLY A 8 1.66 -8.05 72.60
CA GLY A 8 2.26 -7.43 71.44
C GLY A 8 1.62 -7.94 70.17
N VAL A 9 1.74 -7.15 69.10
CA VAL A 9 1.29 -7.56 67.75
C VAL A 9 2.43 -8.17 67.01
N SER A 10 2.30 -9.42 66.55
CA SER A 10 3.21 -10.06 65.62
C SER A 10 2.65 -9.85 64.19
N ILE A 11 3.37 -9.16 63.37
CA ILE A 11 3.04 -9.01 61.94
C ILE A 11 3.99 -9.95 61.18
N SER A 12 3.44 -10.93 60.51
CA SER A 12 4.16 -11.68 59.48
C SER A 12 3.78 -11.10 58.13
N VAL A 13 4.74 -10.56 57.38
CA VAL A 13 4.56 -10.17 55.98
C VAL A 13 4.86 -11.41 55.15
N SER A 14 3.83 -11.96 54.55
CA SER A 14 3.98 -12.95 53.46
C SER A 14 4.02 -12.19 52.15
N ASP A 15 5.15 -12.24 51.48
CA ASP A 15 5.23 -11.73 50.10
C ASP A 15 4.59 -12.75 49.19
N GLU A 16 3.32 -12.55 48.84
CA GLU A 16 2.58 -13.35 47.87
C GLU A 16 2.75 -12.87 46.41
N SER A 17 3.66 -11.95 46.16
CA SER A 17 4.05 -11.64 44.79
C SER A 17 4.71 -12.86 44.18
N PHE A 18 3.90 -13.73 43.63
CA PHE A 18 4.33 -14.71 42.64
C PHE A 18 4.91 -13.94 41.45
N TYR A 19 6.17 -13.64 41.47
CA TYR A 19 6.92 -13.55 40.23
C TYR A 19 6.88 -14.94 39.63
N ALA A 20 5.84 -15.23 38.86
CA ALA A 20 5.95 -16.27 37.89
C ALA A 20 7.20 -15.91 37.08
N ALA A 21 8.28 -16.67 37.29
CA ALA A 21 9.41 -16.59 36.38
C ALA A 21 8.79 -16.64 34.99
N ALA A 22 8.91 -15.55 34.23
CA ALA A 22 8.38 -15.50 32.90
C ALA A 22 8.88 -16.77 32.22
N GLY A 23 7.99 -17.74 32.03
CA GLY A 23 8.31 -18.96 31.34
C GLY A 23 9.06 -18.53 30.09
N ALA A 24 10.00 -19.32 29.58
CA ALA A 24 10.80 -18.95 28.40
C ALA A 24 9.83 -18.57 27.26
N GLY A 25 9.29 -17.37 27.39
CA GLY A 25 8.25 -16.83 26.51
C GLY A 25 8.85 -16.69 25.14
N SER A 26 8.16 -17.19 24.14
CA SER A 26 8.54 -16.98 22.75
C SER A 26 8.72 -15.49 22.53
N VAL A 27 9.90 -15.11 22.04
CA VAL A 27 10.14 -13.71 21.65
C VAL A 27 9.44 -13.50 20.31
N PRO A 28 8.48 -12.58 20.18
CA PRO A 28 7.77 -12.40 18.94
C PRO A 28 8.68 -11.81 17.86
N LEU A 29 8.41 -12.20 16.62
CA LEU A 29 8.88 -11.52 15.41
C LEU A 29 7.79 -10.58 14.93
N ILE A 30 8.12 -9.31 14.80
CA ILE A 30 7.22 -8.28 14.28
C ILE A 30 7.77 -7.79 12.94
N VAL A 31 7.04 -8.03 11.87
CA VAL A 31 7.37 -7.50 10.55
C VAL A 31 6.67 -6.17 10.38
N ILE A 32 7.43 -5.14 10.05
CA ILE A 32 6.93 -3.78 9.88
C ILE A 32 7.20 -3.25 8.47
N ALA A 33 6.35 -2.36 8.02
CA ALA A 33 6.54 -1.53 6.85
C ALA A 33 6.62 -0.07 7.29
N THR A 34 7.65 0.64 6.87
CA THR A 34 7.85 2.06 7.18
C THR A 34 8.36 2.81 5.97
N ALA A 35 8.36 4.15 6.05
CA ALA A 35 9.10 4.96 5.11
C ALA A 35 10.61 4.64 5.21
N GLN A 36 11.30 4.74 4.08
CA GLN A 36 12.76 4.64 4.03
C GLN A 36 13.40 5.96 4.47
N ASP A 37 14.60 5.88 5.06
CA ASP A 37 15.40 7.01 5.54
C ASP A 37 14.65 7.96 6.49
N LYS A 38 13.80 7.37 7.34
CA LYS A 38 13.06 8.14 8.36
C LYS A 38 14.02 8.86 9.31
N LYS A 39 13.53 9.93 9.89
CA LYS A 39 14.25 10.61 10.97
C LYS A 39 14.00 9.93 12.31
N ALA A 40 15.07 9.84 13.08
CA ALA A 40 15.00 9.49 14.50
C ALA A 40 14.21 10.55 15.28
N PRO A 41 13.84 10.31 16.56
CA PRO A 41 13.09 11.27 17.36
C PRO A 41 13.75 12.65 17.52
N ASP A 42 15.05 12.76 17.27
CA ASP A 42 15.79 14.04 17.28
C ASP A 42 15.44 14.95 16.08
N GLY A 43 14.71 14.43 15.08
CA GLY A 43 14.30 15.14 13.88
C GLY A 43 15.42 15.40 12.86
N THR A 44 16.63 15.02 13.14
CA THR A 44 17.81 15.33 12.31
C THR A 44 18.51 14.08 11.80
N THR A 45 18.82 13.15 12.68
CA THR A 45 19.54 11.91 12.37
C THR A 45 18.63 10.92 11.62
N THR A 46 19.16 10.21 10.65
CA THR A 46 18.42 9.12 10.01
C THR A 46 18.36 7.93 10.96
N ALA A 47 17.16 7.39 11.16
CA ALA A 47 16.91 6.21 11.97
C ALA A 47 17.61 4.99 11.32
N SER A 48 18.54 4.37 12.04
CA SER A 48 19.55 3.45 11.50
C SER A 48 18.97 2.23 10.78
N TYR A 49 17.79 1.76 11.20
CA TYR A 49 17.18 0.55 10.64
C TYR A 49 16.09 0.83 9.59
N THR A 50 16.07 2.07 9.06
CA THR A 50 15.14 2.45 8.00
C THR A 50 15.80 2.63 6.63
N THR A 51 17.10 2.42 6.51
CA THR A 51 17.83 2.50 5.24
C THR A 51 17.57 1.25 4.37
N SER A 52 17.78 1.37 3.05
CA SER A 52 17.68 0.22 2.13
C SER A 52 18.62 -0.92 2.53
N ALA A 53 19.83 -0.60 2.94
CA ALA A 53 20.84 -1.56 3.37
C ALA A 53 20.44 -2.38 4.62
N THR A 54 19.46 -1.94 5.38
CA THR A 54 19.00 -2.59 6.63
C THR A 54 17.64 -3.28 6.47
N ALA A 55 16.98 -3.13 5.32
CA ALA A 55 15.74 -3.84 5.01
C ALA A 55 15.94 -5.36 4.99
N GLY A 56 14.94 -6.09 5.41
CA GLY A 56 14.98 -7.55 5.50
C GLY A 56 15.88 -8.11 6.61
N LYS A 57 16.56 -7.27 7.37
CA LYS A 57 17.41 -7.72 8.49
C LYS A 57 16.62 -7.76 9.79
N LEU A 58 16.98 -8.73 10.61
CA LEU A 58 16.36 -8.99 11.90
C LEU A 58 17.12 -8.25 13.00
N TYR A 59 16.40 -7.44 13.79
CA TYR A 59 16.96 -6.72 14.92
C TYR A 59 16.23 -7.09 16.21
N GLN A 60 16.99 -7.37 17.26
CA GLN A 60 16.42 -7.50 18.58
C GLN A 60 16.29 -6.12 19.22
N ILE A 61 15.08 -5.77 19.64
CA ILE A 61 14.74 -4.49 20.26
C ILE A 61 14.24 -4.78 21.67
N THR A 62 14.73 -4.02 22.64
CA THR A 62 14.51 -4.28 24.07
C THR A 62 13.65 -3.21 24.76
N SER A 63 13.38 -2.09 24.07
CA SER A 63 12.58 -1.00 24.63
C SER A 63 11.89 -0.16 23.55
N GLN A 64 10.82 0.53 23.94
CA GLN A 64 10.15 1.52 23.10
C GLN A 64 11.12 2.62 22.62
N ARG A 65 11.99 3.08 23.50
CA ARG A 65 12.98 4.12 23.17
C ARG A 65 13.94 3.64 22.08
N GLU A 66 14.47 2.45 22.22
CA GLU A 66 15.37 1.84 21.22
C GLU A 66 14.66 1.66 19.88
N LEU A 67 13.38 1.22 19.89
CA LEU A 67 12.57 1.10 18.67
C LEU A 67 12.49 2.45 17.95
N LEU A 68 12.10 3.50 18.65
CA LEU A 68 11.94 4.82 18.02
C LEU A 68 13.26 5.42 17.55
N GLN A 69 14.35 5.21 18.27
CA GLN A 69 15.67 5.68 17.84
C GLN A 69 16.12 5.03 16.53
N ASN A 70 15.80 3.76 16.35
CA ASN A 70 16.27 2.98 15.19
C ASN A 70 15.28 2.94 14.03
N PHE A 71 13.97 3.06 14.27
CA PHE A 71 12.92 3.00 13.24
C PHE A 71 12.14 4.32 13.07
N GLY A 72 12.43 5.34 13.86
CA GLY A 72 11.69 6.61 13.90
C GLY A 72 10.31 6.50 14.52
N ASN A 73 9.63 7.63 14.66
CA ASN A 73 8.26 7.67 15.20
C ASN A 73 7.27 7.08 14.20
N PRO A 74 6.23 6.33 14.65
CA PRO A 74 5.13 5.92 13.76
C PRO A 74 4.45 7.13 13.12
N VAL A 75 4.21 7.05 11.81
CA VAL A 75 3.55 8.11 11.04
C VAL A 75 2.18 7.64 10.59
N PHE A 76 1.18 8.51 10.73
CA PHE A 76 -0.20 8.29 10.30
C PHE A 76 -0.63 9.40 9.36
N LYS A 77 -1.34 9.03 8.30
CA LYS A 77 -1.88 9.99 7.33
C LYS A 77 -3.08 10.72 7.90
N THR A 78 -3.15 12.00 7.54
CA THR A 78 -4.27 12.86 7.91
C THR A 78 -4.80 13.60 6.67
N SER A 79 -6.08 13.95 6.71
CA SER A 79 -6.68 14.93 5.80
C SER A 79 -6.97 16.18 6.62
N GLY A 80 -6.14 17.20 6.44
CA GLY A 80 -6.08 18.32 7.38
C GLY A 80 -5.67 17.81 8.78
N SER A 81 -6.51 18.02 9.79
CA SER A 81 -6.31 17.52 11.16
C SER A 81 -7.00 16.19 11.46
N THR A 82 -7.72 15.61 10.50
CA THR A 82 -8.50 14.37 10.71
C THR A 82 -7.66 13.15 10.33
N PRO A 83 -7.47 12.16 11.23
CA PRO A 83 -6.78 10.92 10.90
C PRO A 83 -7.50 10.12 9.81
N LEU A 84 -6.75 9.60 8.86
CA LEU A 84 -7.24 8.70 7.80
C LEU A 84 -7.04 7.25 8.26
N HIS A 85 -8.05 6.69 8.92
CA HIS A 85 -8.01 5.29 9.36
C HIS A 85 -8.05 4.33 8.17
N GLY A 86 -7.29 3.23 8.26
CA GLY A 86 -7.22 2.20 7.20
C GLY A 86 -6.38 2.60 5.98
N ASN A 87 -5.69 3.73 6.00
CA ASN A 87 -4.77 4.09 4.93
C ASN A 87 -3.55 3.15 4.94
N GLU A 88 -3.15 2.63 3.79
CA GLU A 88 -2.05 1.68 3.64
C GLU A 88 -0.68 2.28 4.02
N GLN A 89 -0.55 3.60 3.99
CA GLN A 89 0.66 4.30 4.39
C GLN A 89 0.74 4.58 5.90
N ASN A 90 -0.26 4.15 6.66
CA ASN A 90 -0.19 4.23 8.12
C ASN A 90 0.74 3.15 8.66
N GLU A 91 1.66 3.53 9.52
CA GLU A 91 2.65 2.62 10.09
C GLU A 91 2.11 1.84 11.29
N TYR A 92 0.99 1.11 11.08
CA TYR A 92 0.34 0.31 12.13
C TYR A 92 1.26 -0.77 12.71
N GLY A 93 2.11 -1.39 11.89
CA GLY A 93 3.06 -2.40 12.36
C GLY A 93 4.10 -1.82 13.32
N LEU A 94 4.63 -0.64 13.02
CA LEU A 94 5.55 0.05 13.93
C LEU A 94 4.87 0.48 15.23
N MET A 95 3.62 0.95 15.16
CA MET A 95 2.83 1.30 16.35
C MET A 95 2.52 0.05 17.19
N ALA A 96 2.21 -1.08 16.56
CA ALA A 96 2.00 -2.35 17.25
C ALA A 96 3.27 -2.82 17.98
N ALA A 97 4.44 -2.73 17.33
CA ALA A 97 5.72 -3.02 17.95
C ALA A 97 6.00 -2.10 19.15
N TYR A 98 5.71 -0.81 18.99
CA TYR A 98 5.84 0.16 20.08
C TYR A 98 4.95 -0.20 21.28
N SER A 99 3.67 -0.50 21.02
CA SER A 99 2.72 -0.87 22.08
C SER A 99 3.12 -2.18 22.76
N PHE A 100 3.58 -3.17 22.01
CA PHE A 100 4.06 -4.44 22.56
C PHE A 100 5.25 -4.23 23.50
N LEU A 101 6.25 -3.43 23.12
CA LEU A 101 7.42 -3.13 23.93
C LEU A 101 7.11 -2.26 25.16
N GLY A 102 5.88 -1.75 25.29
CA GLY A 102 5.39 -1.11 26.50
C GLY A 102 5.06 -2.07 27.63
N ILE A 103 4.81 -3.34 27.29
CA ILE A 103 4.46 -4.40 28.24
C ILE A 103 5.45 -5.57 28.24
N ALA A 104 6.33 -5.63 27.24
CA ALA A 104 7.34 -6.67 27.09
C ALA A 104 8.74 -6.06 27.02
N ASN A 105 9.73 -6.86 27.37
CA ASN A 105 11.12 -6.40 27.48
C ASN A 105 11.96 -6.71 26.22
N ARG A 106 11.42 -7.36 25.20
CA ARG A 106 12.12 -7.64 23.93
C ARG A 106 11.18 -8.13 22.84
N ALA A 107 11.53 -7.80 21.59
CA ALA A 107 10.94 -8.33 20.38
C ALA A 107 12.02 -8.39 19.28
N TYR A 108 11.85 -9.29 18.32
CA TYR A 108 12.55 -9.19 17.05
C TYR A 108 11.73 -8.34 16.09
N VAL A 109 12.36 -7.35 15.47
CA VAL A 109 11.74 -6.46 14.52
C VAL A 109 12.46 -6.56 13.18
N LEU A 110 11.71 -6.73 12.10
CA LEU A 110 12.20 -6.78 10.74
C LEU A 110 11.43 -5.77 9.90
N ARG A 111 12.14 -4.85 9.24
CA ARG A 111 11.53 -3.95 8.26
C ARG A 111 11.45 -4.65 6.91
N ALA A 112 10.26 -4.70 6.30
CA ALA A 112 10.11 -5.15 4.93
C ALA A 112 10.91 -4.23 3.97
N ASP A 113 11.40 -4.81 2.89
CA ASP A 113 12.14 -4.06 1.86
C ASP A 113 11.17 -3.29 0.94
N ILE A 114 10.52 -2.31 1.53
CA ILE A 114 9.62 -1.38 0.85
C ILE A 114 9.77 0.03 1.43
N ASP A 115 9.48 1.04 0.63
CA ASP A 115 9.21 2.39 1.13
C ASP A 115 7.70 2.66 1.01
N ILE A 116 7.01 2.79 2.13
CA ILE A 116 5.55 3.02 2.13
C ILE A 116 5.15 4.36 1.50
N ASN A 117 6.06 5.33 1.39
CA ASN A 117 5.79 6.57 0.69
C ASN A 117 5.71 6.37 -0.83
N GLU A 118 6.33 5.31 -1.35
CA GLU A 118 6.32 4.96 -2.77
C GLU A 118 5.12 4.07 -3.17
N LEU A 119 4.24 3.72 -2.23
CA LEU A 119 2.98 3.02 -2.55
C LEU A 119 1.98 3.92 -3.30
N SER A 120 2.16 5.22 -3.26
CA SER A 120 1.32 6.17 -4.00
C SER A 120 1.70 6.19 -5.48
N ALA A 121 0.68 6.40 -6.34
CA ALA A 121 0.94 6.75 -7.73
C ALA A 121 1.67 8.10 -7.81
N SER A 122 2.63 8.24 -8.72
CA SER A 122 3.42 9.46 -8.84
C SER A 122 3.92 9.68 -10.26
N ALA A 123 4.12 10.94 -10.64
CA ALA A 123 4.71 11.30 -11.93
C ALA A 123 6.25 11.17 -11.95
N THR A 124 6.85 10.92 -10.79
CA THR A 124 8.29 10.75 -10.64
C THR A 124 8.57 9.31 -10.21
N ALA A 125 9.51 8.67 -10.90
CA ALA A 125 9.89 7.31 -10.57
C ALA A 125 10.40 7.19 -9.13
N PRO A 126 10.01 6.14 -8.40
CA PRO A 126 10.62 5.79 -7.13
C PRO A 126 12.14 5.64 -7.28
N THR A 127 12.90 6.29 -6.40
CA THR A 127 14.37 6.35 -6.48
C THR A 127 15.08 5.68 -5.31
N LYS A 128 14.32 5.25 -4.30
CA LYS A 128 14.88 4.71 -3.07
C LYS A 128 15.12 3.21 -3.15
N ASP A 129 15.97 2.81 -4.10
CA ASP A 129 16.42 1.43 -4.26
C ASP A 129 15.28 0.41 -4.36
N PRO A 130 14.42 0.52 -5.38
CA PRO A 130 13.28 -0.36 -5.52
C PRO A 130 13.73 -1.81 -5.71
N ALA A 131 13.08 -2.73 -4.98
CA ALA A 131 13.34 -4.15 -5.13
C ALA A 131 12.81 -4.69 -6.48
N ASN A 132 13.46 -5.71 -7.03
CA ASN A 132 12.92 -6.43 -8.19
C ASN A 132 11.51 -6.95 -7.89
N GLY A 133 10.57 -6.65 -8.78
CA GLY A 133 9.16 -6.97 -8.61
C GLY A 133 8.33 -5.86 -7.96
N ALA A 134 8.93 -4.75 -7.51
CA ALA A 134 8.19 -3.58 -7.05
C ALA A 134 7.33 -2.98 -8.18
N TYR A 135 6.19 -2.40 -7.84
CA TYR A 135 5.26 -1.77 -8.78
C TYR A 135 5.23 -0.26 -8.59
N TRP A 136 5.07 0.44 -9.69
CA TRP A 136 4.84 1.88 -9.71
C TRP A 136 3.78 2.21 -10.74
N LEU A 137 2.76 2.98 -10.34
CA LEU A 137 1.83 3.61 -11.27
C LEU A 137 2.39 4.98 -11.63
N ASP A 138 2.97 5.06 -12.82
CA ASP A 138 3.49 6.31 -13.38
C ASP A 138 2.32 7.18 -13.82
N THR A 139 2.20 8.34 -13.22
CA THR A 139 1.16 9.32 -13.53
C THR A 139 1.69 10.48 -14.36
N SER A 140 2.88 10.37 -14.94
CA SER A 140 3.43 11.40 -15.83
C SER A 140 2.68 11.44 -17.18
N LEU A 141 2.60 12.62 -17.78
CA LEU A 141 1.93 12.83 -19.07
C LEU A 141 2.59 12.06 -20.23
N THR A 142 3.89 11.79 -20.12
CA THR A 142 4.68 11.26 -21.24
C THR A 142 4.85 9.75 -21.19
N SER A 143 4.67 9.12 -20.02
CA SER A 143 4.97 7.70 -19.85
C SER A 143 4.01 7.00 -18.89
N TRP A 144 2.78 7.49 -18.85
CA TRP A 144 1.73 6.92 -17.99
C TRP A 144 1.62 5.41 -18.11
N GLY A 145 1.40 4.74 -17.00
CA GLY A 145 1.08 3.32 -16.96
C GLY A 145 1.64 2.58 -15.76
N LEU A 146 1.21 1.34 -15.65
CA LEU A 146 1.75 0.42 -14.66
C LEU A 146 3.15 0.01 -15.04
N LYS A 147 4.10 0.21 -14.16
CA LYS A 147 5.49 -0.24 -14.31
C LYS A 147 5.85 -1.22 -13.21
N ARG A 148 6.72 -2.15 -13.56
CA ARG A 148 7.34 -3.09 -12.63
C ARG A 148 8.86 -2.94 -12.70
N TYR A 149 9.52 -2.96 -11.54
CA TYR A 149 10.97 -2.89 -11.48
C TYR A 149 11.58 -4.24 -11.81
N GLU A 150 12.36 -4.29 -12.87
CA GLU A 150 12.99 -5.50 -13.40
C GLU A 150 14.36 -5.16 -13.95
N SER A 151 15.38 -5.96 -13.60
CA SER A 151 16.74 -5.78 -14.11
C SER A 151 17.27 -4.34 -13.99
N ASN A 152 17.04 -3.72 -12.82
CA ASN A 152 17.44 -2.36 -12.49
C ASN A 152 16.75 -1.25 -13.29
N ALA A 153 15.57 -1.52 -13.85
CA ALA A 153 14.78 -0.53 -14.59
C ALA A 153 13.28 -0.67 -14.33
N TRP A 154 12.56 0.45 -14.46
CA TRP A 154 11.11 0.46 -14.48
C TRP A 154 10.60 0.09 -15.87
N VAL A 155 9.98 -1.07 -16.00
CA VAL A 155 9.48 -1.64 -17.26
C VAL A 155 7.97 -1.47 -17.33
N LEU A 156 7.47 -0.78 -18.36
CA LEU A 156 6.04 -0.62 -18.62
C LEU A 156 5.39 -1.97 -18.89
N LYS A 157 4.22 -2.22 -18.29
CA LYS A 157 3.42 -3.43 -18.44
C LYS A 157 2.16 -3.14 -19.24
N THR A 158 1.86 -4.02 -20.17
CA THR A 158 0.60 -3.97 -20.94
C THR A 158 -0.54 -4.45 -20.06
N LEU A 159 -1.58 -3.63 -19.92
CA LEU A 159 -2.76 -3.95 -19.13
C LEU A 159 -3.84 -4.62 -20.01
N LYS A 160 -4.34 -5.77 -19.58
CA LYS A 160 -5.54 -6.41 -20.13
C LYS A 160 -6.79 -5.88 -19.43
N LYS A 161 -7.91 -5.90 -20.14
CA LYS A 161 -9.24 -5.53 -19.60
C LYS A 161 -10.10 -6.79 -19.55
N PRO A 162 -10.51 -7.26 -18.36
CA PRO A 162 -11.49 -8.35 -18.31
C PRO A 162 -12.88 -7.83 -18.66
N GLY A 163 -13.65 -8.57 -19.46
CA GLY A 163 -15.07 -8.31 -19.74
C GLY A 163 -15.97 -8.66 -18.55
N ALA A 164 -17.25 -8.25 -18.60
CA ALA A 164 -18.20 -8.53 -17.51
C ALA A 164 -18.34 -10.03 -17.20
N THR A 165 -18.21 -10.89 -18.19
CA THR A 165 -18.23 -12.35 -18.01
C THR A 165 -16.92 -12.91 -17.43
N GLU A 166 -15.85 -12.14 -17.47
CA GLU A 166 -14.50 -12.52 -17.04
C GLU A 166 -14.14 -12.04 -15.65
N VAL A 167 -15.05 -11.31 -15.00
CA VAL A 167 -14.95 -10.91 -13.59
C VAL A 167 -15.98 -11.62 -12.72
N ASP A 168 -15.71 -11.68 -11.43
CA ASP A 168 -16.65 -12.18 -10.43
C ASP A 168 -17.61 -11.06 -9.93
N SER A 169 -18.43 -11.35 -8.94
CA SER A 169 -19.38 -10.39 -8.35
C SER A 169 -18.71 -9.16 -7.72
N ASN A 170 -17.44 -9.27 -7.33
CA ASN A 170 -16.68 -8.17 -6.76
C ASN A 170 -15.94 -7.37 -7.86
N GLY A 171 -15.95 -7.88 -9.09
CA GLY A 171 -15.19 -7.33 -10.20
C GLY A 171 -13.72 -7.75 -10.20
N ASP A 172 -13.39 -8.83 -9.50
CA ASP A 172 -12.05 -9.41 -9.55
C ASP A 172 -11.94 -10.34 -10.77
N PRO A 173 -10.82 -10.33 -11.51
CA PRO A 173 -10.68 -11.17 -12.70
C PRO A 173 -10.73 -12.65 -12.37
N LYS A 174 -11.52 -13.43 -13.12
CA LYS A 174 -11.61 -14.88 -12.96
C LYS A 174 -10.31 -15.58 -13.35
N ALA A 175 -10.04 -16.73 -12.75
CA ALA A 175 -8.83 -17.50 -13.03
C ALA A 175 -8.69 -17.94 -14.50
N ALA A 176 -9.81 -18.09 -15.22
CA ALA A 176 -9.80 -18.43 -16.64
C ALA A 176 -9.35 -17.27 -17.56
N PHE A 177 -9.42 -16.02 -17.09
CA PHE A 177 -8.99 -14.86 -17.84
C PHE A 177 -7.47 -14.72 -17.79
N GLY A 178 -6.84 -14.51 -18.96
CA GLY A 178 -5.38 -14.29 -19.07
C GLY A 178 -4.52 -15.50 -18.69
N VAL A 179 -3.21 -15.30 -18.71
CA VAL A 179 -2.19 -16.31 -18.34
C VAL A 179 -1.25 -15.75 -17.27
N THR A 180 -0.51 -16.62 -16.60
CA THR A 180 0.53 -16.20 -15.62
C THR A 180 1.51 -15.23 -16.28
N GLY A 181 1.79 -14.12 -15.60
CA GLY A 181 2.60 -13.00 -16.09
C GLY A 181 1.81 -11.86 -16.70
N ASP A 182 0.50 -12.03 -16.91
CA ASP A 182 -0.37 -10.95 -17.39
C ASP A 182 -0.66 -9.94 -16.28
N PHE A 183 -0.87 -8.71 -16.72
CA PHE A 183 -1.36 -7.59 -15.89
C PHE A 183 -2.74 -7.19 -16.38
N CYS A 184 -3.62 -6.80 -15.46
CA CYS A 184 -4.91 -6.27 -15.86
C CYS A 184 -5.38 -5.12 -14.98
N VAL A 185 -6.30 -4.34 -15.52
CA VAL A 185 -7.06 -3.30 -14.81
C VAL A 185 -8.54 -3.65 -14.86
N SER A 186 -9.17 -3.76 -13.69
CA SER A 186 -10.61 -4.01 -13.58
C SER A 186 -11.34 -2.75 -13.11
N TYR A 187 -12.36 -2.36 -13.84
CA TYR A 187 -13.15 -1.14 -13.63
C TYR A 187 -14.67 -1.37 -13.66
N TYR A 188 -15.12 -2.60 -13.71
CA TYR A 188 -16.54 -2.96 -13.61
C TYR A 188 -16.75 -4.29 -12.88
N ASN A 189 -17.98 -4.58 -12.52
CA ASN A 189 -18.39 -5.82 -11.87
C ASN A 189 -19.06 -6.78 -12.87
N SER A 190 -19.44 -7.98 -12.44
CA SER A 190 -20.06 -9.01 -13.28
C SER A 190 -21.45 -8.64 -13.81
N THR A 191 -22.07 -7.57 -13.34
CA THR A 191 -23.34 -7.05 -13.85
C THR A 191 -23.13 -6.01 -14.95
N GLY A 192 -21.87 -5.69 -15.28
CA GLY A 192 -21.52 -4.67 -16.26
C GLY A 192 -21.60 -3.23 -15.70
N ALA A 193 -21.84 -3.06 -14.40
CA ALA A 193 -21.80 -1.75 -13.79
C ALA A 193 -20.36 -1.33 -13.51
N THR A 194 -20.03 -0.08 -13.82
CA THR A 194 -18.71 0.49 -13.52
C THR A 194 -18.46 0.50 -12.02
N LYS A 195 -17.30 0.03 -11.60
CA LYS A 195 -16.85 0.11 -10.22
C LYS A 195 -16.52 1.56 -9.85
N SER A 196 -16.78 1.92 -8.60
CA SER A 196 -16.31 3.20 -8.04
C SER A 196 -14.79 3.25 -7.85
N THR A 197 -14.13 2.09 -7.86
CA THR A 197 -12.69 1.97 -7.68
C THR A 197 -12.07 1.14 -8.79
N ILE A 198 -11.00 1.65 -9.37
CA ILE A 198 -10.20 0.93 -10.35
C ILE A 198 -9.15 0.10 -9.60
N THR A 199 -9.00 -1.15 -10.00
CA THR A 199 -8.10 -2.08 -9.33
C THR A 199 -7.17 -2.73 -10.34
N PHE A 200 -5.88 -2.79 -10.00
CA PHE A 200 -4.85 -3.40 -10.82
C PHE A 200 -4.49 -4.79 -10.27
N TYR A 201 -4.14 -5.70 -11.17
CA TYR A 201 -3.79 -7.09 -10.83
C TYR A 201 -2.61 -7.58 -11.66
N GLU A 202 -1.85 -8.50 -11.07
CA GLU A 202 -0.89 -9.37 -11.77
C GLU A 202 -1.32 -10.82 -11.59
N LYS A 203 -1.21 -11.63 -12.65
CA LYS A 203 -1.49 -13.06 -12.59
C LYS A 203 -0.24 -13.84 -12.23
N ILE A 204 -0.20 -14.39 -11.03
CA ILE A 204 0.92 -15.16 -10.50
C ILE A 204 0.42 -16.58 -10.22
N ALA A 205 1.10 -17.60 -10.78
CA ALA A 205 0.74 -19.01 -10.62
C ALA A 205 -0.75 -19.28 -10.87
N ASN A 206 -1.29 -18.74 -11.97
CA ASN A 206 -2.71 -18.82 -12.38
C ASN A 206 -3.71 -18.13 -11.46
N VAL A 207 -3.26 -17.36 -10.49
CA VAL A 207 -4.13 -16.58 -9.58
C VAL A 207 -3.92 -15.09 -9.83
N TRP A 208 -5.01 -14.35 -10.00
CA TRP A 208 -4.95 -12.90 -10.04
C TRP A 208 -4.72 -12.34 -8.63
N ARG A 209 -3.67 -11.58 -8.47
CA ARG A 209 -3.33 -10.91 -7.22
C ARG A 209 -3.47 -9.41 -7.41
N LYS A 210 -4.23 -8.80 -6.51
CA LYS A 210 -4.34 -7.34 -6.47
C LYS A 210 -2.97 -6.73 -6.19
N ILE A 211 -2.63 -5.68 -6.95
CA ILE A 211 -1.39 -4.91 -6.81
C ILE A 211 -1.70 -3.43 -6.64
N GLY A 212 -0.73 -2.68 -6.13
CA GLY A 212 -0.91 -1.27 -5.81
C GLY A 212 -1.68 -1.04 -4.52
N SER A 213 -2.10 0.19 -4.32
CA SER A 213 -2.79 0.66 -3.13
C SER A 213 -4.09 1.39 -3.49
N SER A 214 -4.90 1.75 -2.48
CA SER A 214 -6.08 2.59 -2.69
C SER A 214 -5.73 3.96 -3.27
N ALA A 215 -4.52 4.46 -3.01
CA ALA A 215 -4.01 5.70 -3.58
C ALA A 215 -3.90 5.65 -5.12
N TRP A 216 -3.69 4.47 -5.71
CA TRP A 216 -3.70 4.31 -7.16
C TRP A 216 -5.08 4.54 -7.77
N SER A 217 -6.11 4.02 -7.13
CA SER A 217 -7.51 4.27 -7.55
C SER A 217 -7.84 5.75 -7.53
N SER A 218 -7.41 6.47 -6.50
CA SER A 218 -7.60 7.91 -6.38
C SER A 218 -6.84 8.68 -7.45
N ALA A 219 -5.62 8.27 -7.77
CA ALA A 219 -4.81 8.91 -8.83
C ALA A 219 -5.42 8.74 -10.21
N VAL A 220 -6.12 7.63 -10.45
CA VAL A 220 -6.80 7.36 -11.73
C VAL A 220 -8.17 8.04 -11.79
N SER A 221 -8.89 8.12 -10.66
CA SER A 221 -10.29 8.57 -10.62
C SER A 221 -10.49 10.05 -10.24
N GLY A 222 -9.49 10.75 -9.77
CA GLY A 222 -9.70 12.07 -9.15
C GLY A 222 -8.84 13.21 -9.66
N SER A 223 -7.91 12.98 -10.54
CA SER A 223 -7.06 14.05 -11.06
C SER A 223 -7.42 14.39 -12.49
N ALA A 224 -7.67 15.66 -12.75
CA ALA A 224 -7.65 16.23 -14.09
C ALA A 224 -6.22 16.16 -14.65
N GLY A 225 -5.70 14.96 -14.78
CA GLY A 225 -4.43 14.68 -15.42
C GLY A 225 -4.69 14.17 -16.83
N ASP A 226 -3.80 14.43 -17.76
CA ASP A 226 -3.91 14.12 -19.17
C ASP A 226 -3.65 12.64 -19.49
N PHE A 227 -4.13 11.72 -18.66
CA PHE A 227 -3.92 10.30 -18.88
C PHE A 227 -5.05 9.66 -19.65
N GLN A 228 -4.74 8.57 -20.34
CA GLN A 228 -5.73 7.68 -20.92
C GLN A 228 -6.74 7.17 -19.88
N PHE A 229 -6.32 7.10 -18.60
CA PHE A 229 -7.15 6.69 -17.47
C PHE A 229 -7.44 7.83 -16.48
N ALA A 230 -6.99 9.04 -16.72
CA ALA A 230 -7.41 10.17 -15.92
C ALA A 230 -8.85 10.53 -16.26
N THR A 231 -9.56 10.98 -15.24
CA THR A 231 -10.91 11.51 -15.45
C THR A 231 -10.82 12.86 -16.15
N HIS A 232 -11.37 12.93 -17.34
CA HIS A 232 -11.44 14.17 -18.10
C HIS A 232 -12.89 14.60 -18.27
N LEU A 233 -13.14 15.90 -18.17
CA LEU A 233 -14.40 16.50 -18.57
C LEU A 233 -14.56 16.54 -20.10
N THR A 234 -13.44 16.63 -20.82
CA THR A 234 -13.40 16.72 -22.28
C THR A 234 -12.77 15.47 -22.89
N ILE A 235 -13.34 15.00 -23.99
CA ILE A 235 -12.83 13.85 -24.72
C ILE A 235 -11.44 14.18 -25.27
N PRO A 236 -10.41 13.36 -24.97
CA PRO A 236 -9.07 13.56 -25.48
C PRO A 236 -9.01 13.30 -27.00
N THR A 237 -8.18 14.03 -27.70
CA THR A 237 -7.93 13.86 -29.14
C THR A 237 -6.63 13.14 -29.43
N THR A 238 -5.77 13.03 -28.42
CA THR A 238 -4.46 12.36 -28.49
C THR A 238 -4.23 11.53 -27.25
N LYS A 239 -3.31 10.58 -27.34
CA LYS A 239 -2.78 9.88 -26.16
C LYS A 239 -2.07 10.88 -25.23
N SER A 240 -2.01 10.52 -23.97
CA SER A 240 -1.00 11.06 -23.06
C SER A 240 0.38 10.87 -23.68
N GLY A 241 1.15 11.97 -23.80
CA GLY A 241 2.43 11.93 -24.48
C GLY A 241 2.41 12.23 -25.99
N GLY A 242 1.26 12.59 -26.57
CA GLY A 242 1.17 13.21 -27.90
C GLY A 242 1.10 12.26 -29.09
N GLY A 243 0.77 11.01 -28.92
CA GLY A 243 0.50 10.08 -30.02
C GLY A 243 -0.96 10.04 -30.45
N GLY A 244 -1.25 9.55 -31.66
CA GLY A 244 -2.62 9.31 -32.12
C GLY A 244 -3.32 8.21 -31.31
N LEU A 245 -4.63 8.34 -31.14
CA LEU A 245 -5.46 7.35 -30.47
C LEU A 245 -5.51 6.05 -31.27
N THR A 246 -5.54 4.92 -30.59
CA THR A 246 -5.65 3.57 -31.16
C THR A 246 -6.85 2.83 -30.57
N THR A 247 -7.40 1.88 -31.31
CA THR A 247 -8.49 1.03 -30.80
C THR A 247 -8.05 0.35 -29.50
N GLY A 248 -8.90 0.43 -28.48
CA GLY A 248 -8.64 -0.10 -27.16
C GLY A 248 -8.09 0.94 -26.17
N ASP A 249 -7.79 2.16 -26.61
CA ASP A 249 -7.45 3.24 -25.67
C ASP A 249 -8.67 3.59 -24.83
N ILE A 250 -8.45 3.64 -23.51
CA ILE A 250 -9.51 3.89 -22.54
C ILE A 250 -9.48 5.36 -22.12
N PHE A 251 -10.65 5.93 -22.05
CA PHE A 251 -10.89 7.25 -21.52
C PHE A 251 -11.89 7.17 -20.38
N LEU A 252 -11.52 7.71 -19.23
CA LEU A 252 -12.41 7.86 -18.09
C LEU A 252 -13.00 9.26 -18.10
N GLN A 253 -14.28 9.35 -18.45
CA GLN A 253 -14.97 10.64 -18.42
C GLN A 253 -15.57 10.86 -17.04
N GLU A 254 -15.20 11.95 -16.40
CA GLU A 254 -15.90 12.48 -15.24
C GLU A 254 -17.08 13.32 -15.72
N THR A 255 -18.29 12.91 -15.35
CA THR A 255 -19.51 13.64 -15.75
C THR A 255 -19.83 14.79 -14.81
N THR A 256 -19.28 14.78 -13.59
CA THR A 256 -19.40 15.86 -12.61
C THR A 256 -18.03 16.13 -12.00
N PRO A 257 -17.51 17.37 -12.07
CA PRO A 257 -16.19 17.70 -11.54
C PRO A 257 -16.03 17.28 -10.06
N ASN A 258 -14.89 16.67 -9.75
CA ASN A 258 -14.50 16.25 -8.41
C ASN A 258 -15.47 15.25 -7.72
N ASN A 259 -16.27 14.55 -8.48
CA ASN A 259 -17.16 13.52 -7.96
C ASN A 259 -16.83 12.16 -8.58
N GLY A 260 -15.87 11.44 -7.99
CA GLY A 260 -15.40 10.14 -8.45
C GLY A 260 -16.46 9.03 -8.57
N SER A 261 -17.71 9.30 -8.14
CA SER A 261 -18.83 8.34 -8.31
C SER A 261 -19.49 8.38 -9.69
N ASN A 262 -19.17 9.38 -10.52
CA ASN A 262 -19.78 9.60 -11.83
C ASN A 262 -18.78 9.42 -12.98
N ILE A 263 -17.98 8.37 -12.92
CA ILE A 263 -17.02 8.03 -13.97
C ILE A 263 -17.70 7.14 -15.01
N VAL A 264 -17.60 7.55 -16.28
CA VAL A 264 -18.01 6.75 -17.43
C VAL A 264 -16.75 6.25 -18.14
N VAL A 265 -16.65 4.95 -18.32
CA VAL A 265 -15.55 4.34 -19.08
C VAL A 265 -15.89 4.38 -20.57
N LYS A 266 -14.98 4.92 -21.36
CA LYS A 266 -15.11 4.96 -22.81
C LYS A 266 -13.90 4.31 -23.47
N GLU A 267 -14.12 3.58 -24.54
CA GLU A 267 -13.08 2.99 -25.37
C GLU A 267 -13.05 3.63 -26.74
N PHE A 268 -11.84 3.92 -27.23
CA PHE A 268 -11.63 4.45 -28.57
C PHE A 268 -11.64 3.31 -29.60
N SER A 269 -12.32 3.56 -30.72
CA SER A 269 -12.26 2.69 -31.89
C SER A 269 -11.75 3.47 -33.10
N THR A 270 -10.69 2.96 -33.74
CA THR A 270 -10.19 3.52 -34.99
C THR A 270 -11.16 3.34 -36.15
N THR A 271 -12.05 2.36 -36.07
CA THR A 271 -13.08 2.11 -37.11
C THR A 271 -14.11 3.22 -37.16
N THR A 272 -14.51 3.74 -36.00
CA THR A 272 -15.46 4.85 -35.88
C THR A 272 -14.78 6.18 -35.66
N SER A 273 -13.47 6.18 -35.40
CA SER A 273 -12.68 7.35 -34.97
C SER A 273 -13.31 8.10 -33.78
N ALA A 274 -13.93 7.36 -32.88
CA ALA A 274 -14.65 7.93 -31.76
C ALA A 274 -14.52 7.07 -30.50
N PHE A 275 -14.70 7.71 -29.33
CA PHE A 275 -14.92 7.03 -28.08
C PHE A 275 -16.39 6.63 -27.94
N SER A 276 -16.64 5.36 -27.67
CA SER A 276 -17.94 4.84 -27.28
C SER A 276 -17.97 4.51 -25.80
N ILE A 277 -19.15 4.64 -25.17
CA ILE A 277 -19.34 4.05 -23.85
C ILE A 277 -19.11 2.55 -24.00
N GLU A 278 -18.23 1.98 -23.18
CA GLU A 278 -18.12 0.55 -23.04
C GLU A 278 -19.44 0.07 -22.42
N ASN A 279 -20.38 -0.32 -23.23
CA ASN A 279 -21.59 -1.01 -22.78
C ASN A 279 -21.19 -2.42 -22.37
N ILE A 280 -21.13 -2.61 -21.12
CA ILE A 280 -20.75 -3.85 -20.45
C ILE A 280 -22.04 -4.56 -20.05
#